data_78f06cfc29dc3b5f0b1f5e13cffe44bd
#
_entry.id   78f06cfc29dc3b5f0b1f5e13cffe44bd
#
_cell.length_a   1.000
_cell.length_b   1.000
_cell.length_c   1.000
_cell.angle_alpha   90.00
_cell.angle_beta   90.00
_cell.angle_gamma   90.00
#
_symmetry.space_group_name_H-M   'P 1'
#
loop_
_entity.id
_entity.type
_entity.pdbx_description
1 polymer ?
#
loop_
_entity_poly.entity_id
_entity_poly.type
_entity_poly.pdbx_seq_one_letter_code
_entity_poly.pdbx_strand_id
1 'polypeptide(L)'
;MNRASVFSGLIALCFVCANPALSHGQSTPAAPMAEHTHAPASPSTSLTVSVEGKETKFSVADLQAMQQKTVAVHNAHTKQDETYSGVSLGDLLAKTGLPIEQATHRQMLRSYLKAEGTDKYWVLYSVTEVEGSEHNSDVIVAIAQDGKPLGEDGQFKLIDSGDKKPQRWVRNLTSITVKSLDTQ
;
A
#
# COMPACT_ATOMS: atom_id res chain seq x y z
N MET A 1 -40.73 10.55 81.48
CA MET A 1 -40.93 11.84 82.24
C MET A 1 -40.24 12.96 81.44
N ASN A 2 -41.03 14.02 81.19
CA ASN A 2 -40.65 15.38 80.80
C ASN A 2 -39.95 15.61 79.45
N ARG A 3 -40.63 16.17 78.46
CA ARG A 3 -41.00 17.60 78.22
C ARG A 3 -39.72 18.44 78.03
N ALA A 4 -39.54 19.21 76.97
CA ALA A 4 -40.33 20.22 76.28
C ALA A 4 -39.54 20.67 75.05
N SER A 5 -40.13 20.88 73.93
CA SER A 5 -40.57 22.13 73.29
C SER A 5 -39.58 23.30 73.41
N VAL A 6 -39.24 23.94 72.30
CA VAL A 6 -39.70 25.25 71.90
C VAL A 6 -38.88 25.88 70.75
N PHE A 7 -39.57 26.32 69.69
CA PHE A 7 -39.43 27.49 68.81
C PHE A 7 -38.16 27.67 67.94
N SER A 8 -38.33 27.61 66.67
CA SER A 8 -38.73 28.78 65.77
C SER A 8 -37.53 29.66 65.39
N GLY A 9 -37.22 29.70 64.15
CA GLY A 9 -36.24 30.61 63.52
C GLY A 9 -36.19 30.39 62.04
N LEU A 10 -37.15 30.98 61.30
CA LEU A 10 -37.20 31.02 59.84
C LEU A 10 -36.18 32.05 59.36
N ILE A 11 -35.12 31.61 58.71
CA ILE A 11 -34.30 32.49 57.86
C ILE A 11 -34.24 31.87 56.49
N ALA A 12 -35.00 32.47 55.57
CA ALA A 12 -34.96 32.18 54.14
C ALA A 12 -33.67 32.79 53.56
N LEU A 13 -32.71 31.95 53.24
CA LEU A 13 -31.53 32.36 52.50
C LEU A 13 -31.72 31.87 51.05
N CYS A 14 -32.07 32.79 50.14
CA CYS A 14 -32.11 32.54 48.74
C CYS A 14 -30.72 32.23 48.20
N PHE A 15 -30.41 30.97 47.99
CA PHE A 15 -29.25 30.56 47.21
C PHE A 15 -29.62 30.62 45.74
N VAL A 16 -29.12 31.64 45.06
CA VAL A 16 -29.14 31.72 43.62
C VAL A 16 -28.11 30.69 43.11
N CYS A 17 -28.59 29.51 42.71
CA CYS A 17 -27.77 28.54 42.00
C CYS A 17 -27.54 29.02 40.58
N ALA A 18 -26.38 29.61 40.33
CA ALA A 18 -25.85 29.78 38.97
C ALA A 18 -25.51 28.41 38.41
N ASN A 19 -26.34 27.94 37.50
CA ASN A 19 -26.01 26.75 36.69
C ASN A 19 -24.89 27.09 35.72
N PRO A 20 -23.70 26.43 35.77
CA PRO A 20 -22.81 26.49 34.65
C PRO A 20 -23.45 25.70 33.48
N ALA A 21 -23.75 26.38 32.41
CA ALA A 21 -24.13 25.75 31.16
C ALA A 21 -23.01 24.86 30.70
N LEU A 22 -23.18 23.55 30.85
CA LEU A 22 -22.36 22.53 30.21
C LEU A 22 -22.61 22.69 28.70
N SER A 23 -21.70 23.36 28.04
CA SER A 23 -21.56 23.38 26.59
C SER A 23 -21.37 21.93 26.12
N HIS A 24 -22.45 21.30 25.68
CA HIS A 24 -22.38 20.06 24.92
C HIS A 24 -21.70 20.40 23.60
N GLY A 25 -20.42 20.06 23.48
CA GLY A 25 -19.73 20.06 22.21
C GLY A 25 -20.52 19.15 21.25
N GLN A 26 -21.21 19.77 20.31
CA GLN A 26 -21.77 19.05 19.17
C GLN A 26 -20.60 18.43 18.42
N SER A 27 -20.40 17.12 18.60
CA SER A 27 -19.58 16.33 17.69
C SER A 27 -20.25 16.39 16.33
N THR A 28 -19.69 17.21 15.46
CA THR A 28 -20.03 17.20 14.03
C THR A 28 -19.84 15.76 13.55
N PRO A 29 -20.85 15.11 12.94
CA PRO A 29 -20.64 13.79 12.36
C PRO A 29 -19.52 13.93 11.34
N ALA A 30 -18.47 13.11 11.47
CA ALA A 30 -17.44 13.02 10.44
C ALA A 30 -18.14 12.72 9.12
N ALA A 31 -17.92 13.58 8.13
CA ALA A 31 -18.42 13.33 6.78
C ALA A 31 -17.99 11.91 6.38
N PRO A 32 -18.88 11.11 5.77
CA PRO A 32 -18.50 9.79 5.30
C PRO A 32 -17.29 10.00 4.37
N MET A 33 -16.18 9.33 4.69
CA MET A 33 -15.03 9.27 3.80
C MET A 33 -15.57 8.76 2.47
N ALA A 34 -15.45 9.58 1.42
CA ALA A 34 -15.82 9.18 0.08
C ALA A 34 -15.12 7.86 -0.20
N GLU A 35 -15.88 6.79 -0.36
CA GLU A 35 -15.38 5.56 -0.94
C GLU A 35 -14.78 5.97 -2.28
N HIS A 36 -13.46 5.83 -2.40
CA HIS A 36 -12.80 6.01 -3.68
C HIS A 36 -13.26 4.86 -4.59
N THR A 37 -14.40 5.05 -5.23
CA THR A 37 -14.81 4.20 -6.34
C THR A 37 -13.81 4.44 -7.46
N HIS A 38 -12.79 3.59 -7.53
CA HIS A 38 -11.88 3.55 -8.66
C HIS A 38 -12.73 3.28 -9.91
N ALA A 39 -12.63 4.17 -10.89
CA ALA A 39 -13.21 3.90 -12.21
C ALA A 39 -12.71 2.53 -12.69
N PRO A 40 -13.54 1.74 -13.41
CA PRO A 40 -13.11 0.47 -13.95
C PRO A 40 -11.82 0.69 -14.75
N ALA A 41 -10.71 0.14 -14.27
CA ALA A 41 -9.44 0.28 -14.94
C ALA A 41 -9.43 -0.61 -16.18
N SER A 42 -8.96 -0.09 -17.31
CA SER A 42 -8.70 -0.94 -18.48
C SER A 42 -7.60 -1.94 -18.13
N PRO A 43 -7.75 -3.23 -18.49
CA PRO A 43 -6.71 -4.21 -18.23
C PRO A 43 -5.35 -3.78 -18.80
N SER A 44 -4.28 -3.95 -18.01
CA SER A 44 -2.93 -3.72 -18.51
C SER A 44 -2.58 -4.74 -19.58
N THR A 45 -2.02 -4.28 -20.71
CA THR A 45 -1.63 -5.15 -21.86
C THR A 45 -0.14 -5.14 -22.11
N SER A 46 0.60 -4.27 -21.45
CA SER A 46 2.06 -4.18 -21.51
C SER A 46 2.58 -3.52 -20.24
N LEU A 47 3.83 -3.81 -19.89
CA LEU A 47 4.54 -3.22 -18.78
C LEU A 47 5.72 -2.41 -19.30
N THR A 48 5.80 -1.13 -18.94
CA THR A 48 6.96 -0.27 -19.20
C THR A 48 7.82 -0.19 -17.93
N VAL A 49 9.09 -0.52 -18.04
CA VAL A 49 10.06 -0.38 -16.96
C VAL A 49 11.07 0.68 -17.36
N SER A 50 11.21 1.71 -16.52
CA SER A 50 12.14 2.82 -16.72
C SER A 50 13.19 2.85 -15.62
N VAL A 51 14.45 2.77 -15.98
CA VAL A 51 15.60 2.90 -15.06
C VAL A 51 16.40 4.12 -15.48
N GLU A 52 16.46 5.14 -14.62
CA GLU A 52 17.14 6.41 -14.86
C GLU A 52 16.79 7.04 -16.24
N GLY A 53 15.50 6.93 -16.61
CA GLY A 53 14.97 7.48 -17.86
C GLY A 53 15.12 6.59 -19.11
N LYS A 54 15.82 5.44 -19.00
CA LYS A 54 15.86 4.45 -20.08
C LYS A 54 14.67 3.51 -19.94
N GLU A 55 13.82 3.48 -20.94
CA GLU A 55 12.59 2.67 -20.94
C GLU A 55 12.76 1.37 -21.69
N THR A 56 12.19 0.30 -21.16
CA THR A 56 12.04 -1.00 -21.79
C THR A 56 10.59 -1.46 -21.63
N LYS A 57 9.97 -1.91 -22.72
CA LYS A 57 8.59 -2.40 -22.73
C LYS A 57 8.59 -3.90 -22.76
N PHE A 58 7.73 -4.52 -21.95
CA PHE A 58 7.57 -5.96 -21.84
C PHE A 58 6.14 -6.38 -22.14
N SER A 59 6.02 -7.48 -22.86
CA SER A 59 4.79 -8.27 -23.02
C SER A 59 4.77 -9.41 -22.00
N VAL A 60 3.63 -10.11 -21.87
CA VAL A 60 3.54 -11.34 -21.08
C VAL A 60 4.52 -12.40 -21.60
N ALA A 61 4.67 -12.53 -22.92
CA ALA A 61 5.60 -13.48 -23.54
C ALA A 61 7.06 -13.20 -23.15
N ASP A 62 7.45 -11.92 -23.05
CA ASP A 62 8.78 -11.54 -22.61
C ASP A 62 9.04 -11.97 -21.17
N LEU A 63 8.05 -11.80 -20.27
CA LEU A 63 8.17 -12.26 -18.89
C LEU A 63 8.13 -13.79 -18.80
N GLN A 64 7.32 -14.46 -19.59
CA GLN A 64 7.29 -15.93 -19.62
C GLN A 64 8.62 -16.55 -20.07
N ALA A 65 9.38 -15.85 -20.91
CA ALA A 65 10.70 -16.28 -21.35
C ALA A 65 11.81 -16.07 -20.30
N MET A 66 11.54 -15.34 -19.21
CA MET A 66 12.46 -15.14 -18.10
C MET A 66 12.32 -16.25 -17.06
N GLN A 67 13.27 -16.31 -16.11
CA GLN A 67 13.18 -17.26 -15.00
C GLN A 67 11.92 -16.95 -14.18
N GLN A 68 11.08 -17.97 -14.03
CA GLN A 68 9.83 -17.84 -13.28
C GLN A 68 10.06 -18.04 -11.79
N LYS A 69 9.36 -17.24 -10.99
CA LYS A 69 9.30 -17.36 -9.54
C LYS A 69 7.84 -17.49 -9.10
N THR A 70 7.63 -18.32 -8.08
CA THR A 70 6.30 -18.53 -7.49
C THR A 70 6.34 -18.12 -6.02
N VAL A 71 5.34 -17.35 -5.60
CA VAL A 71 5.15 -16.94 -4.21
C VAL A 71 3.77 -17.33 -3.73
N ALA A 72 3.69 -17.84 -2.50
CA ALA A 72 2.45 -18.10 -1.80
C ALA A 72 2.22 -17.00 -0.76
N VAL A 73 1.04 -16.42 -0.73
CA VAL A 73 0.70 -15.31 0.14
C VAL A 73 -0.67 -15.49 0.76
N HIS A 74 -0.84 -15.02 1.99
CA HIS A 74 -2.18 -14.88 2.58
C HIS A 74 -2.73 -13.50 2.24
N ASN A 75 -3.75 -13.44 1.40
CA ASN A 75 -4.40 -12.19 1.05
C ASN A 75 -5.37 -11.76 2.16
N ALA A 76 -4.96 -10.81 3.00
CA ALA A 76 -5.76 -10.33 4.12
C ALA A 76 -7.09 -9.65 3.69
N HIS A 77 -7.23 -9.25 2.43
CA HIS A 77 -8.47 -8.66 1.90
C HIS A 77 -9.49 -9.75 1.53
N THR A 78 -9.04 -10.77 0.78
CA THR A 78 -9.90 -11.91 0.38
C THR A 78 -9.98 -12.98 1.48
N LYS A 79 -9.07 -12.96 2.46
CA LYS A 79 -8.89 -13.98 3.52
C LYS A 79 -8.59 -15.37 2.94
N GLN A 80 -7.91 -15.42 1.82
CA GLN A 80 -7.55 -16.65 1.12
C GLN A 80 -6.03 -16.73 0.94
N ASP A 81 -5.54 -17.96 0.87
CA ASP A 81 -4.18 -18.23 0.45
C ASP A 81 -4.17 -18.28 -1.08
N GLU A 82 -3.30 -17.49 -1.68
CA GLU A 82 -3.20 -17.31 -3.12
C GLU A 82 -1.75 -17.61 -3.56
N THR A 83 -1.59 -18.19 -4.73
CA THR A 83 -0.27 -18.47 -5.30
C THR A 83 -0.09 -17.67 -6.56
N TYR A 84 0.94 -16.84 -6.61
CA TYR A 84 1.27 -16.02 -7.77
C TYR A 84 2.55 -16.52 -8.43
N SER A 85 2.58 -16.53 -9.76
CA SER A 85 3.77 -16.83 -10.55
C SER A 85 4.08 -15.73 -11.55
N GLY A 86 5.37 -15.47 -11.74
CA GLY A 86 5.86 -14.40 -12.58
C GLY A 86 7.37 -14.28 -12.50
N VAL A 87 7.90 -13.08 -12.61
CA VAL A 87 9.34 -12.79 -12.63
C VAL A 87 9.71 -12.01 -11.38
N SER A 88 10.87 -12.34 -10.76
CA SER A 88 11.44 -11.51 -9.69
C SER A 88 11.59 -10.07 -10.18
N LEU A 89 11.18 -9.12 -9.36
CA LEU A 89 11.34 -7.71 -9.71
C LEU A 89 12.81 -7.32 -9.82
N GLY A 90 13.69 -7.87 -8.97
CA GLY A 90 15.13 -7.68 -9.06
C GLY A 90 15.68 -8.13 -10.42
N ASP A 91 15.32 -9.35 -10.89
CA ASP A 91 15.77 -9.86 -12.19
C ASP A 91 15.25 -8.99 -13.36
N LEU A 92 14.02 -8.48 -13.26
CA LEU A 92 13.44 -7.61 -14.26
C LEU A 92 14.20 -6.27 -14.31
N LEU A 93 14.52 -5.69 -13.17
CA LEU A 93 15.28 -4.45 -13.07
C LEU A 93 16.72 -4.63 -13.58
N ALA A 94 17.38 -5.72 -13.23
CA ALA A 94 18.71 -6.06 -13.75
C ALA A 94 18.71 -6.14 -15.28
N LYS A 95 17.71 -6.80 -15.85
CA LYS A 95 17.53 -6.89 -17.32
C LYS A 95 17.32 -5.52 -17.97
N THR A 96 16.74 -4.56 -17.27
CA THR A 96 16.54 -3.18 -17.77
C THR A 96 17.74 -2.26 -17.55
N GLY A 97 18.79 -2.76 -16.92
CA GLY A 97 20.04 -2.06 -16.71
C GLY A 97 20.19 -1.38 -15.35
N LEU A 98 19.42 -1.82 -14.35
CA LEU A 98 19.71 -1.45 -12.96
C LEU A 98 21.05 -2.10 -12.60
N PRO A 99 22.08 -1.32 -12.21
CA PRO A 99 23.35 -1.89 -11.80
C PRO A 99 23.21 -2.54 -10.41
N ILE A 100 23.29 -3.87 -10.34
CA ILE A 100 23.20 -4.66 -9.09
C ILE A 100 24.60 -5.01 -8.57
N GLU A 101 25.59 -4.22 -8.86
CA GLU A 101 26.96 -4.47 -8.43
C GLU A 101 27.23 -3.86 -7.05
N GLN A 102 28.11 -4.49 -6.27
CA GLN A 102 28.49 -3.99 -4.95
C GLN A 102 29.01 -2.53 -4.99
N ALA A 103 29.64 -2.12 -6.09
CA ALA A 103 30.10 -0.75 -6.29
C ALA A 103 28.95 0.29 -6.35
N THR A 104 27.77 -0.13 -6.77
CA THR A 104 26.57 0.72 -6.93
C THR A 104 25.59 0.57 -5.77
N HIS A 105 25.86 -0.31 -4.80
CA HIS A 105 24.97 -0.57 -3.66
C HIS A 105 24.59 0.72 -2.90
N ARG A 106 25.55 1.64 -2.68
CA ARG A 106 25.29 2.92 -2.04
C ARG A 106 24.28 3.78 -2.81
N GLN A 107 24.31 3.73 -4.14
CA GLN A 107 23.33 4.42 -4.98
C GLN A 107 21.96 3.75 -4.87
N MET A 108 21.88 2.42 -4.85
CA MET A 108 20.63 1.69 -4.67
C MET A 108 19.94 2.02 -3.35
N LEU A 109 20.70 2.18 -2.24
CA LEU A 109 20.18 2.63 -0.94
C LEU A 109 19.49 4.02 -0.98
N ARG A 110 19.79 4.82 -2.00
CA ARG A 110 19.24 6.17 -2.21
C ARG A 110 18.31 6.25 -3.42
N SER A 111 17.92 5.08 -3.93
CA SER A 111 17.03 4.97 -5.07
C SER A 111 15.66 4.47 -4.64
N TYR A 112 14.64 4.97 -5.30
CA TYR A 112 13.28 4.52 -5.12
C TYR A 112 12.68 3.98 -6.41
N LEU A 113 11.69 3.14 -6.25
CA LEU A 113 10.88 2.59 -7.32
C LEU A 113 9.44 3.04 -7.14
N LYS A 114 8.83 3.58 -8.20
CA LYS A 114 7.38 3.83 -8.30
C LYS A 114 6.77 2.78 -9.21
N ALA A 115 5.78 2.03 -8.70
CA ALA A 115 4.95 1.12 -9.48
C ALA A 115 3.55 1.71 -9.64
N GLU A 116 2.99 1.73 -10.85
CA GLU A 116 1.71 2.37 -11.16
C GLU A 116 0.83 1.46 -12.04
N GLY A 117 -0.45 1.37 -11.68
CA GLY A 117 -1.49 0.69 -12.44
C GLY A 117 -2.19 1.60 -13.46
N THR A 118 -3.05 0.99 -14.30
CA THR A 118 -3.86 1.73 -15.27
C THR A 118 -4.90 2.65 -14.62
N ASP A 119 -5.32 2.35 -13.39
CA ASP A 119 -6.23 3.15 -12.56
C ASP A 119 -5.55 4.34 -11.87
N LYS A 120 -4.26 4.57 -12.18
CA LYS A 120 -3.43 5.59 -11.54
C LYS A 120 -3.11 5.34 -10.07
N TYR A 121 -3.49 4.18 -9.53
CA TYR A 121 -2.98 3.76 -8.23
C TYR A 121 -1.48 3.51 -8.32
N TRP A 122 -0.73 4.04 -7.36
CA TRP A 122 0.72 3.87 -7.34
C TRP A 122 1.25 3.70 -5.92
N VAL A 123 2.38 3.03 -5.83
CA VAL A 123 3.11 2.78 -4.59
C VAL A 123 4.60 3.05 -4.78
N LEU A 124 5.29 3.24 -3.65
CA LEU A 124 6.74 3.40 -3.62
C LEU A 124 7.39 2.24 -2.86
N TYR A 125 8.57 1.86 -3.35
CA TYR A 125 9.48 0.95 -2.68
C TYR A 125 10.90 1.56 -2.67
N SER A 126 11.71 1.20 -1.69
CA SER A 126 13.16 1.31 -1.82
C SER A 126 13.65 0.31 -2.86
N VAL A 127 14.65 0.67 -3.66
CA VAL A 127 15.22 -0.28 -4.64
C VAL A 127 15.83 -1.48 -3.95
N THR A 128 16.52 -1.29 -2.82
CA THR A 128 17.13 -2.39 -2.05
C THR A 128 16.12 -3.34 -1.41
N GLU A 129 14.90 -2.87 -1.17
CA GLU A 129 13.81 -3.72 -0.69
C GLU A 129 13.35 -4.72 -1.76
N VAL A 130 13.32 -4.32 -3.02
CA VAL A 130 12.73 -5.10 -4.11
C VAL A 130 13.75 -5.89 -4.92
N GLU A 131 15.03 -5.52 -4.88
CA GLU A 131 16.07 -6.26 -5.59
C GLU A 131 16.59 -7.49 -4.81
N GLY A 132 16.23 -7.59 -3.53
CA GLY A 132 16.41 -8.79 -2.72
C GLY A 132 17.69 -8.87 -1.89
N SER A 133 18.53 -7.81 -1.82
CA SER A 133 19.74 -7.83 -1.00
C SER A 133 19.47 -7.55 0.48
N GLU A 134 18.47 -6.74 0.81
CA GLU A 134 18.24 -6.25 2.17
C GLU A 134 17.00 -6.86 2.84
N HIS A 135 16.12 -7.50 2.08
CA HIS A 135 14.86 -8.05 2.57
C HIS A 135 14.70 -9.53 2.23
N ASN A 136 14.13 -10.29 3.15
CA ASN A 136 13.84 -11.72 2.96
C ASN A 136 12.49 -11.96 2.26
N SER A 137 11.86 -10.94 1.73
CA SER A 137 10.61 -11.05 0.98
C SER A 137 10.88 -11.11 -0.51
N ASP A 138 9.99 -11.78 -1.22
CA ASP A 138 10.03 -11.86 -2.66
C ASP A 138 9.04 -10.86 -3.26
N VAL A 139 9.55 -9.90 -4.02
CA VAL A 139 8.72 -9.00 -4.82
C VAL A 139 8.75 -9.49 -6.26
N ILE A 140 7.57 -9.78 -6.83
CA ILE A 140 7.45 -10.30 -8.20
C ILE A 140 6.49 -9.46 -9.05
N VAL A 141 6.75 -9.42 -10.35
CA VAL A 141 5.74 -9.06 -11.34
C VAL A 141 5.04 -10.34 -11.76
N ALA A 142 3.88 -10.57 -11.17
CA ALA A 142 3.05 -11.74 -11.43
C ALA A 142 2.34 -11.61 -12.79
N ILE A 143 2.21 -12.74 -13.48
CA ILE A 143 1.45 -12.91 -14.73
C ILE A 143 0.40 -14.00 -14.63
N ALA A 144 0.39 -14.76 -13.53
CA ALA A 144 -0.63 -15.77 -13.26
C ALA A 144 -0.91 -15.87 -11.75
N GLN A 145 -2.14 -16.27 -11.41
CA GLN A 145 -2.61 -16.60 -10.07
C GLN A 145 -3.23 -18.00 -10.09
N ASP A 146 -2.80 -18.86 -9.15
CA ASP A 146 -3.29 -20.24 -9.01
C ASP A 146 -3.24 -21.03 -10.35
N GLY A 147 -2.18 -20.79 -11.13
CA GLY A 147 -1.95 -21.41 -12.44
C GLY A 147 -2.83 -20.88 -13.58
N LYS A 148 -3.57 -19.79 -13.35
CA LYS A 148 -4.45 -19.15 -14.34
C LYS A 148 -4.01 -17.71 -14.62
N PRO A 149 -4.37 -17.12 -15.77
CA PRO A 149 -4.19 -15.69 -16.00
C PRO A 149 -4.85 -14.86 -14.90
N LEU A 150 -4.31 -13.66 -14.62
CA LEU A 150 -4.76 -12.77 -13.54
C LEU A 150 -6.20 -12.25 -13.67
N GLY A 151 -6.85 -12.42 -14.84
CA GLY A 151 -8.23 -12.01 -15.05
C GLY A 151 -8.42 -10.48 -14.98
N GLU A 152 -9.27 -10.04 -14.06
CA GLU A 152 -9.58 -8.61 -13.87
C GLU A 152 -8.40 -7.78 -13.35
N ASP A 153 -7.38 -8.43 -12.78
CA ASP A 153 -6.14 -7.77 -12.33
C ASP A 153 -5.20 -7.40 -13.49
N GLY A 154 -5.61 -7.64 -14.74
CA GLY A 154 -4.86 -7.34 -15.96
C GLY A 154 -3.85 -8.42 -16.31
N GLN A 155 -2.86 -8.08 -17.16
CA GLN A 155 -1.81 -9.03 -17.53
C GLN A 155 -0.60 -9.00 -16.57
N PHE A 156 -0.48 -7.94 -15.77
CA PHE A 156 0.64 -7.75 -14.84
C PHE A 156 0.13 -7.25 -13.50
N LYS A 157 0.65 -7.84 -12.43
CA LYS A 157 0.35 -7.46 -11.05
C LYS A 157 1.62 -7.46 -10.21
N LEU A 158 1.82 -6.41 -9.41
CA LEU A 158 2.91 -6.40 -8.45
C LEU A 158 2.47 -7.09 -7.16
N ILE A 159 3.27 -8.05 -6.69
CA ILE A 159 3.06 -8.79 -5.45
C ILE A 159 4.33 -8.69 -4.61
N ASP A 160 4.18 -8.30 -3.35
CA ASP A 160 5.22 -8.39 -2.33
C ASP A 160 4.79 -9.44 -1.29
N SER A 161 5.52 -10.54 -1.22
CA SER A 161 5.20 -11.66 -0.31
C SER A 161 5.46 -11.33 1.17
N GLY A 162 6.22 -10.28 1.46
CA GLY A 162 6.51 -9.82 2.82
C GLY A 162 5.44 -8.88 3.38
N ASP A 163 4.54 -8.38 2.55
CA ASP A 163 3.51 -7.47 2.99
C ASP A 163 2.43 -8.19 3.80
N LYS A 164 2.17 -7.71 5.01
CA LYS A 164 1.06 -8.20 5.85
C LYS A 164 -0.32 -7.91 5.28
N LYS A 165 -0.41 -6.97 4.35
CA LYS A 165 -1.65 -6.53 3.70
C LYS A 165 -1.36 -6.15 2.24
N PRO A 166 -2.30 -6.41 1.31
CA PRO A 166 -2.09 -6.22 -0.13
C PRO A 166 -2.14 -4.75 -0.59
N GLN A 167 -1.94 -3.78 0.30
CA GLN A 167 -2.06 -2.36 -0.02
C GLN A 167 -0.97 -1.84 -0.96
N ARG A 168 0.20 -2.49 -1.00
CA ARG A 168 1.26 -2.16 -1.96
C ARG A 168 1.26 -3.04 -3.20
N TRP A 169 0.32 -3.99 -3.28
CA TRP A 169 0.14 -4.78 -4.50
C TRP A 169 -0.59 -3.94 -5.54
N VAL A 170 -0.03 -3.86 -6.73
CA VAL A 170 -0.58 -3.03 -7.80
C VAL A 170 -1.20 -3.92 -8.86
N ARG A 171 -2.52 -3.86 -8.98
CA ARG A 171 -3.29 -4.52 -10.04
C ARG A 171 -3.15 -3.74 -11.35
N ASN A 172 -3.36 -4.41 -12.47
CA ASN A 172 -3.26 -3.76 -13.78
C ASN A 172 -1.98 -2.95 -13.93
N LEU A 173 -0.86 -3.49 -13.42
CA LEU A 173 0.44 -2.82 -13.43
C LEU A 173 0.83 -2.46 -14.86
N THR A 174 1.14 -1.19 -15.09
CA THR A 174 1.49 -0.67 -16.41
C THR A 174 2.86 0.00 -16.48
N SER A 175 3.36 0.51 -15.34
CA SER A 175 4.69 1.10 -15.30
C SER A 175 5.43 0.88 -14.00
N ILE A 176 6.74 0.73 -14.11
CA ILE A 176 7.70 0.73 -13.01
C ILE A 176 8.77 1.75 -13.36
N THR A 177 9.01 2.71 -12.47
CA THR A 177 10.01 3.76 -12.68
C THR A 177 10.99 3.79 -11.52
N VAL A 178 12.26 3.59 -11.81
CA VAL A 178 13.36 3.69 -10.84
C VAL A 178 14.08 5.02 -11.01
N LYS A 179 14.31 5.70 -9.88
CA LYS A 179 15.08 6.95 -9.81
C LYS A 179 15.99 6.96 -8.60
N SER A 180 17.18 7.52 -8.78
CA SER A 180 18.09 7.84 -7.68
C SER A 180 17.85 9.26 -7.17
N LEU A 181 18.02 9.45 -5.86
CA LEU A 181 17.99 10.77 -5.22
C LEU A 181 19.37 11.45 -5.24
N ASP A 182 20.38 10.75 -5.69
CA ASP A 182 21.74 11.28 -5.83
C ASP A 182 21.92 11.98 -7.14
N THR A 183 21.40 13.17 -7.27
CA THR A 183 21.91 14.01 -8.36
C THR A 183 21.64 15.47 -8.10
N GLN A 184 22.59 16.10 -7.44
CA GLN A 184 23.00 17.46 -7.84
C GLN A 184 24.46 17.65 -7.50
#